data_0e3b875f69f94747c2fcb0d451ebb717
#
_entry.id   0e3b875f69f94747c2fcb0d451ebb717
#
_cell.length_a   1.000
_cell.length_b   1.000
_cell.length_c   1.000
_cell.angle_alpha   90.00
_cell.angle_beta   90.00
_cell.angle_gamma   90.00
#
_symmetry.space_group_name_H-M   'P 1'
#
loop_
_entity.id
_entity.type
_entity.pdbx_description
1 polymer ?
#
loop_
_entity_poly.entity_id
_entity_poly.type
_entity_poly.pdbx_seq_one_letter_code
_entity_poly.pdbx_strand_id
1 'polypeptide(L)'
;QMAYARAIDSYLVATDLGAVNEHVTKRLADCYMRLGKSDQAEKWYAMVVKFLNREPREMYNYAEALKSNGKYVEAEEWMDRYLAATDSGDGTRRSNINGFARNFLSTPDRFIVRPVSVNTTFSDFGTAWLGSSQVVFSSARQVTTGIERRAAWNDQPFLDLFVAEVTPNGDLVNARPLEGTVNTKMHEGPATASATGDVLWFTRNSYQSGRSQKGADGITRLAIYKANAQGN
;
A
#
# COMPACT_ATOMS: atom_id res chain seq x y z
N GLN A 1 6.71 16.59 6.27
CA GLN A 1 6.21 15.30 6.73
C GLN A 1 5.00 14.91 5.86
N MET A 2 5.06 13.76 5.19
CA MET A 2 4.00 13.31 4.30
C MET A 2 2.87 12.72 5.14
N ALA A 3 1.83 13.52 5.44
CA ALA A 3 0.67 13.14 6.25
C ALA A 3 -0.60 13.15 5.39
N TYR A 4 -0.67 12.22 4.41
CA TYR A 4 -1.72 12.22 3.39
C TYR A 4 -3.12 12.07 3.98
N ALA A 5 -3.32 11.22 4.98
CA ALA A 5 -4.63 11.04 5.61
C ALA A 5 -5.14 12.36 6.21
N ARG A 6 -4.31 13.03 7.03
CA ARG A 6 -4.68 14.33 7.62
C ARG A 6 -4.85 15.44 6.58
N ALA A 7 -4.08 15.39 5.49
CA ALA A 7 -4.24 16.33 4.40
C ALA A 7 -5.59 16.17 3.71
N ILE A 8 -6.05 14.93 3.50
CA ILE A 8 -7.39 14.65 2.97
C ILE A 8 -8.46 15.27 3.87
N ASP A 9 -8.41 15.04 5.18
CA ASP A 9 -9.38 15.59 6.13
C ASP A 9 -9.44 17.13 6.02
N SER A 10 -8.28 17.79 5.97
CA SER A 10 -8.20 19.25 5.85
C SER A 10 -8.76 19.75 4.50
N TYR A 11 -8.47 19.06 3.40
CA TYR A 11 -9.00 19.44 2.08
C TYR A 11 -10.49 19.17 1.95
N LEU A 12 -11.02 18.09 2.55
CA LEU A 12 -12.45 17.83 2.58
C LEU A 12 -13.21 18.91 3.35
N VAL A 13 -12.72 19.34 4.51
CA VAL A 13 -13.28 20.51 5.22
C VAL A 13 -13.28 21.75 4.33
N ALA A 14 -12.20 21.99 3.58
CA ALA A 14 -12.17 23.13 2.67
C ALA A 14 -13.22 23.00 1.54
N THR A 15 -13.46 21.79 1.02
CA THR A 15 -14.51 21.57 0.01
C THR A 15 -15.91 21.79 0.57
N ASP A 16 -16.17 21.37 1.81
CA ASP A 16 -17.46 21.57 2.49
C ASP A 16 -17.74 23.05 2.74
N LEU A 17 -16.68 23.85 2.91
CA LEU A 17 -16.76 25.32 3.01
C LEU A 17 -16.82 26.03 1.64
N GLY A 18 -16.98 25.27 0.54
CA GLY A 18 -17.12 25.81 -0.81
C GLY A 18 -15.80 26.10 -1.53
N ALA A 19 -14.66 25.77 -0.97
CA ALA A 19 -13.33 25.97 -1.61
C ALA A 19 -13.00 24.86 -2.61
N VAL A 20 -13.89 24.59 -3.56
CA VAL A 20 -13.65 23.62 -4.65
C VAL A 20 -12.94 24.35 -5.79
N ASN A 21 -11.62 24.32 -5.79
CA ASN A 21 -10.79 24.88 -6.85
C ASN A 21 -9.77 23.86 -7.37
N GLU A 22 -9.07 24.20 -8.43
CA GLU A 22 -8.10 23.31 -9.08
C GLU A 22 -7.05 22.76 -8.09
N HIS A 23 -6.50 23.63 -7.23
CA HIS A 23 -5.48 23.23 -6.26
C HIS A 23 -6.02 22.18 -5.26
N VAL A 24 -7.16 22.44 -4.62
CA VAL A 24 -7.77 21.54 -3.64
C VAL A 24 -8.13 20.22 -4.29
N THR A 25 -8.77 20.25 -5.46
CA THR A 25 -9.18 19.06 -6.23
C THR A 25 -7.99 18.18 -6.58
N LYS A 26 -6.91 18.79 -7.10
CA LYS A 26 -5.67 18.08 -7.44
C LYS A 26 -5.02 17.45 -6.21
N ARG A 27 -4.92 18.19 -5.10
CA ARG A 27 -4.32 17.68 -3.87
C ARG A 27 -5.10 16.52 -3.26
N LEU A 28 -6.43 16.56 -3.31
CA LEU A 28 -7.27 15.44 -2.87
C LEU A 28 -7.00 14.19 -3.73
N ALA A 29 -7.01 14.34 -5.07
CA ALA A 29 -6.71 13.24 -5.97
C ALA A 29 -5.34 12.60 -5.69
N ASP A 30 -4.29 13.44 -5.58
CA ASP A 30 -2.93 13.00 -5.29
C ASP A 30 -2.83 12.29 -3.93
N CYS A 31 -3.46 12.82 -2.88
CA CYS A 31 -3.45 12.22 -1.55
C CYS A 31 -4.15 10.85 -1.54
N TYR A 32 -5.31 10.73 -2.16
CA TYR A 32 -6.02 9.46 -2.28
C TYR A 32 -5.21 8.43 -3.06
N MET A 33 -4.59 8.82 -4.17
CA MET A 33 -3.73 7.94 -4.96
C MET A 33 -2.53 7.46 -4.16
N ARG A 34 -1.89 8.35 -3.36
CA ARG A 34 -0.77 8.00 -2.47
C ARG A 34 -1.16 7.02 -1.37
N LEU A 35 -2.40 7.01 -0.94
CA LEU A 35 -2.95 6.07 0.04
C LEU A 35 -3.47 4.77 -0.57
N GLY A 36 -3.35 4.58 -1.90
CA GLY A 36 -3.90 3.41 -2.60
C GLY A 36 -5.43 3.38 -2.68
N LYS A 37 -6.10 4.50 -2.37
CA LYS A 37 -7.57 4.65 -2.47
C LYS A 37 -7.95 5.08 -3.89
N SER A 38 -7.72 4.19 -4.85
CA SER A 38 -7.83 4.47 -6.28
C SER A 38 -9.25 4.86 -6.72
N ASP A 39 -10.28 4.31 -6.08
CA ASP A 39 -11.69 4.65 -6.31
C ASP A 39 -12.02 6.11 -5.98
N GLN A 40 -11.47 6.62 -4.88
CA GLN A 40 -11.58 8.03 -4.51
C GLN A 40 -10.70 8.92 -5.39
N ALA A 41 -9.46 8.49 -5.65
CA ALA A 41 -8.54 9.22 -6.53
C ALA A 41 -9.15 9.42 -7.92
N GLU A 42 -9.78 8.40 -8.50
CA GLU A 42 -10.45 8.48 -9.78
C GLU A 42 -11.52 9.58 -9.82
N LYS A 43 -12.39 9.64 -8.80
CA LYS A 43 -13.45 10.67 -8.71
C LYS A 43 -12.88 12.08 -8.75
N TRP A 44 -11.82 12.32 -8.00
CA TRP A 44 -11.17 13.62 -7.94
C TRP A 44 -10.37 13.93 -9.20
N TYR A 45 -9.63 12.96 -9.77
CA TYR A 45 -8.94 13.18 -11.05
C TYR A 45 -9.91 13.42 -12.20
N ALA A 46 -11.09 12.80 -12.21
CA ALA A 46 -12.13 13.09 -13.19
C ALA A 46 -12.60 14.57 -13.17
N MET A 47 -12.46 15.24 -12.03
CA MET A 47 -12.68 16.68 -11.91
C MET A 47 -11.43 17.47 -12.35
N VAL A 48 -10.24 17.04 -11.95
CA VAL A 48 -8.96 17.70 -12.30
C VAL A 48 -8.81 17.83 -13.81
N VAL A 49 -9.10 16.77 -14.57
CA VAL A 49 -8.92 16.78 -16.03
C VAL A 49 -9.92 17.68 -16.78
N LYS A 50 -10.89 18.24 -16.09
CA LYS A 50 -11.84 19.22 -16.67
C LYS A 50 -11.36 20.66 -16.56
N PHE A 51 -10.37 20.95 -15.73
CA PHE A 51 -9.80 22.30 -15.65
C PHE A 51 -9.05 22.68 -16.93
N LEU A 52 -9.15 23.96 -17.34
CA LEU A 52 -8.56 24.44 -18.59
C LEU A 52 -7.03 24.39 -18.57
N ASN A 53 -6.43 24.66 -17.43
CA ASN A 53 -4.97 24.74 -17.25
C ASN A 53 -4.34 23.41 -16.79
N ARG A 54 -5.02 22.29 -17.03
CA ARG A 54 -4.49 20.98 -16.64
C ARG A 54 -3.14 20.69 -17.28
N GLU A 55 -2.21 20.18 -16.48
CA GLU A 55 -0.94 19.68 -16.97
C GLU A 55 -1.09 18.29 -17.59
N PRO A 56 -0.26 17.90 -18.58
CA PRO A 56 -0.33 16.55 -19.16
C PRO A 56 -0.21 15.44 -18.09
N ARG A 57 0.59 15.66 -17.04
CA ARG A 57 0.75 14.71 -15.94
C ARG A 57 -0.55 14.33 -15.25
N GLU A 58 -1.53 15.21 -15.24
CA GLU A 58 -2.85 14.95 -14.63
C GLU A 58 -3.67 13.95 -15.43
N MET A 59 -3.53 13.96 -16.75
CA MET A 59 -4.11 12.93 -17.61
C MET A 59 -3.47 11.56 -17.35
N TYR A 60 -2.15 11.52 -17.19
CA TYR A 60 -1.44 10.31 -16.80
C TYR A 60 -1.92 9.78 -15.45
N ASN A 61 -2.00 10.62 -14.42
CA ASN A 61 -2.44 10.22 -13.10
C ASN A 61 -3.89 9.70 -13.10
N TYR A 62 -4.75 10.31 -13.91
CA TYR A 62 -6.12 9.84 -14.07
C TYR A 62 -6.17 8.48 -14.77
N ALA A 63 -5.37 8.27 -15.81
CA ALA A 63 -5.24 6.96 -16.46
C ALA A 63 -4.78 5.87 -15.49
N GLU A 64 -3.79 6.18 -14.63
CA GLU A 64 -3.33 5.23 -13.60
C GLU A 64 -4.41 4.92 -12.55
N ALA A 65 -5.23 5.90 -12.15
CA ALA A 65 -6.36 5.67 -11.25
C ALA A 65 -7.43 4.76 -11.89
N LEU A 66 -7.80 5.03 -13.14
CA LEU A 66 -8.72 4.21 -13.93
C LEU A 66 -8.21 2.76 -14.07
N LYS A 67 -6.93 2.61 -14.42
CA LYS A 67 -6.28 1.31 -14.54
C LYS A 67 -6.29 0.53 -13.22
N SER A 68 -6.02 1.21 -12.11
CA SER A 68 -6.07 0.60 -10.76
C SER A 68 -7.47 0.13 -10.38
N ASN A 69 -8.51 0.70 -10.99
CA ASN A 69 -9.92 0.33 -10.80
C ASN A 69 -10.45 -0.64 -11.88
N GLY A 70 -9.56 -1.22 -12.73
CA GLY A 70 -9.92 -2.17 -13.76
C GLY A 70 -10.55 -1.55 -15.01
N LYS A 71 -10.61 -0.22 -15.14
CA LYS A 71 -11.16 0.51 -16.26
C LYS A 71 -10.12 0.70 -17.37
N TYR A 72 -9.63 -0.42 -17.91
CA TYR A 72 -8.46 -0.43 -18.78
C TYR A 72 -8.67 0.32 -20.10
N VAL A 73 -9.86 0.23 -20.70
CA VAL A 73 -10.18 0.90 -21.98
C VAL A 73 -10.17 2.42 -21.80
N GLU A 74 -10.83 2.92 -20.77
CA GLU A 74 -10.84 4.35 -20.44
C GLU A 74 -9.43 4.84 -20.06
N ALA A 75 -8.67 4.02 -19.37
CA ALA A 75 -7.29 4.32 -19.03
C ALA A 75 -6.40 4.49 -20.28
N GLU A 76 -6.56 3.62 -21.28
CA GLU A 76 -5.85 3.74 -22.57
C GLU A 76 -6.19 5.07 -23.28
N GLU A 77 -7.47 5.46 -23.32
CA GLU A 77 -7.88 6.73 -23.93
C GLU A 77 -7.21 7.94 -23.27
N TRP A 78 -7.12 7.95 -21.93
CA TRP A 78 -6.46 9.03 -21.21
C TRP A 78 -4.95 8.99 -21.35
N MET A 79 -4.36 7.81 -21.45
CA MET A 79 -2.94 7.66 -21.73
C MET A 79 -2.59 8.18 -23.14
N ASP A 80 -3.43 7.92 -24.15
CA ASP A 80 -3.24 8.46 -25.50
C ASP A 80 -3.31 10.00 -25.52
N ARG A 81 -4.24 10.59 -24.77
CA ARG A 81 -4.31 12.05 -24.62
C ARG A 81 -3.07 12.63 -23.95
N TYR A 82 -2.54 11.95 -22.93
CA TYR A 82 -1.27 12.33 -22.29
C TYR A 82 -0.09 12.29 -23.27
N LEU A 83 0.04 11.21 -24.01
CA LEU A 83 1.10 11.04 -25.01
C LEU A 83 1.00 12.07 -26.14
N ALA A 84 -0.21 12.38 -26.57
CA ALA A 84 -0.44 13.44 -27.58
C ALA A 84 -0.06 14.84 -27.06
N ALA A 85 -0.31 15.11 -25.78
CA ALA A 85 0.01 16.42 -25.17
C ALA A 85 1.48 16.62 -24.84
N THR A 86 2.24 15.52 -24.67
CA THR A 86 3.68 15.58 -24.30
C THR A 86 4.62 15.51 -25.50
N ASP A 87 4.08 15.42 -26.73
CA ASP A 87 4.85 15.28 -27.97
C ASP A 87 5.99 14.23 -27.87
N SER A 88 5.74 13.21 -27.03
CA SER A 88 6.68 12.10 -26.92
C SER A 88 6.55 11.26 -28.19
N GLY A 89 7.28 11.67 -29.25
CA GLY A 89 7.30 11.05 -30.59
C GLY A 89 7.76 9.60 -30.65
N ASP A 90 7.79 8.92 -29.51
CA ASP A 90 8.11 7.50 -29.42
C ASP A 90 6.87 6.65 -29.80
N GLY A 91 6.69 6.46 -31.10
CA GLY A 91 5.66 5.57 -31.67
C GLY A 91 5.74 4.15 -31.11
N THR A 92 6.90 3.69 -30.68
CA THR A 92 7.13 2.38 -30.04
C THR A 92 6.43 2.32 -28.69
N ARG A 93 6.48 3.40 -27.92
CA ARG A 93 5.83 3.48 -26.61
C ARG A 93 4.29 3.50 -26.74
N ARG A 94 3.76 4.17 -27.76
CA ARG A 94 2.34 4.13 -28.11
C ARG A 94 1.92 2.71 -28.51
N SER A 95 2.68 2.05 -29.36
CA SER A 95 2.38 0.68 -29.82
C SER A 95 2.36 -0.33 -28.67
N ASN A 96 3.25 -0.17 -27.68
CA ASN A 96 3.32 -1.08 -26.52
C ASN A 96 2.20 -0.86 -25.49
N ILE A 97 1.61 0.35 -25.45
CA ILE A 97 0.49 0.68 -24.56
C ILE A 97 -0.84 0.33 -25.25
N ASN A 98 -0.94 0.59 -26.57
CA ASN A 98 -2.13 0.29 -27.36
C ASN A 98 -2.34 -1.21 -27.44
N GLY A 99 -3.46 -1.66 -26.94
CA GLY A 99 -3.82 -3.08 -26.90
C GLY A 99 -3.49 -3.78 -25.59
N PHE A 100 -2.86 -3.09 -24.61
CA PHE A 100 -2.64 -3.66 -23.27
C PHE A 100 -3.97 -4.12 -22.66
N ALA A 101 -4.99 -3.27 -22.66
CA ALA A 101 -6.30 -3.62 -22.12
C ALA A 101 -6.91 -4.82 -22.84
N ARG A 102 -6.85 -4.84 -24.17
CA ARG A 102 -7.36 -5.95 -24.97
C ARG A 102 -6.62 -7.26 -24.66
N ASN A 103 -5.29 -7.23 -24.63
CA ASN A 103 -4.47 -8.39 -24.35
C ASN A 103 -4.68 -8.88 -22.92
N PHE A 104 -4.76 -7.97 -21.94
CA PHE A 104 -5.00 -8.29 -20.54
C PHE A 104 -6.37 -8.94 -20.34
N LEU A 105 -7.42 -8.36 -20.91
CA LEU A 105 -8.80 -8.87 -20.80
C LEU A 105 -9.03 -10.17 -21.59
N SER A 106 -8.23 -10.45 -22.61
CA SER A 106 -8.31 -11.69 -23.41
C SER A 106 -7.47 -12.83 -22.84
N THR A 107 -6.57 -12.56 -21.89
CA THR A 107 -5.75 -13.58 -21.25
C THR A 107 -6.58 -14.32 -20.21
N PRO A 108 -6.70 -15.66 -20.28
CA PRO A 108 -7.44 -16.41 -19.26
C PRO A 108 -6.82 -16.24 -17.88
N ASP A 109 -7.65 -16.12 -16.86
CA ASP A 109 -7.22 -16.09 -15.47
C ASP A 109 -6.48 -17.39 -15.12
N ARG A 110 -5.18 -17.27 -14.86
CA ARG A 110 -4.35 -18.40 -14.43
C ARG A 110 -4.54 -18.72 -12.96
N PHE A 111 -4.94 -17.72 -12.17
CA PHE A 111 -5.12 -17.83 -10.73
C PHE A 111 -6.48 -17.24 -10.34
N ILE A 112 -7.17 -17.92 -9.45
CA ILE A 112 -8.37 -17.37 -8.79
C ILE A 112 -7.91 -16.70 -7.51
N VAL A 113 -8.09 -15.37 -7.44
CA VAL A 113 -7.72 -14.57 -6.25
C VAL A 113 -8.92 -14.50 -5.30
N ARG A 114 -8.69 -14.86 -4.05
CA ARG A 114 -9.68 -14.74 -2.97
C ARG A 114 -9.02 -14.10 -1.74
N PRO A 115 -9.73 -13.23 -1.02
CA PRO A 115 -9.26 -12.80 0.28
C PRO A 115 -9.25 -14.00 1.24
N VAL A 116 -8.28 -14.01 2.15
CA VAL A 116 -8.21 -15.01 3.23
C VAL A 116 -8.99 -14.53 4.46
N SER A 117 -9.47 -15.49 5.28
CA SER A 117 -10.37 -15.19 6.40
C SER A 117 -9.77 -14.29 7.49
N VAL A 118 -8.43 -14.22 7.59
CA VAL A 118 -7.74 -13.38 8.57
C VAL A 118 -7.57 -11.93 8.14
N ASN A 119 -7.92 -11.56 6.90
CA ASN A 119 -7.78 -10.18 6.44
C ASN A 119 -8.62 -9.21 7.28
N THR A 120 -8.09 -8.02 7.48
CA THR A 120 -8.74 -6.94 8.22
C THR A 120 -8.99 -5.72 7.32
N THR A 121 -9.56 -4.65 7.89
CA THR A 121 -9.64 -3.34 7.23
C THR A 121 -8.31 -2.57 7.24
N PHE A 122 -7.31 -3.08 7.96
CA PHE A 122 -5.96 -2.55 8.02
C PHE A 122 -5.06 -3.20 6.96
N SER A 123 -3.82 -2.74 6.89
CA SER A 123 -2.83 -3.33 5.98
C SER A 123 -2.37 -4.70 6.50
N ASP A 124 -2.58 -5.74 5.69
CA ASP A 124 -2.11 -7.11 5.91
C ASP A 124 -1.28 -7.53 4.69
N PHE A 125 0.01 -7.89 4.87
CA PHE A 125 0.90 -8.22 3.75
C PHE A 125 2.16 -8.97 4.17
N GLY A 126 2.97 -9.37 3.17
CA GLY A 126 4.31 -9.92 3.38
C GLY A 126 4.30 -11.31 4.00
N THR A 127 3.38 -12.16 3.56
CA THR A 127 3.22 -13.53 4.04
C THR A 127 4.40 -14.41 3.66
N ALA A 128 4.95 -15.14 4.64
CA ALA A 128 5.97 -16.17 4.46
C ALA A 128 5.65 -17.41 5.31
N TRP A 129 6.08 -18.59 4.85
CA TRP A 129 5.95 -19.82 5.62
C TRP A 129 6.75 -19.77 6.92
N LEU A 130 6.17 -20.25 8.00
CA LEU A 130 6.80 -20.49 9.31
C LEU A 130 6.63 -21.98 9.66
N GLY A 131 7.65 -22.77 9.34
CA GLY A 131 7.53 -24.22 9.38
C GLY A 131 6.57 -24.77 8.30
N SER A 132 5.85 -25.84 8.60
CA SER A 132 5.06 -26.61 7.63
C SER A 132 3.55 -26.28 7.61
N SER A 133 3.02 -25.61 8.63
CA SER A 133 1.58 -25.42 8.82
C SER A 133 1.16 -24.01 9.20
N GLN A 134 2.10 -23.12 9.36
CA GLN A 134 1.86 -21.72 9.73
C GLN A 134 2.49 -20.77 8.74
N VAL A 135 1.99 -19.53 8.76
CA VAL A 135 2.59 -18.40 8.05
C VAL A 135 2.82 -17.25 9.02
N VAL A 136 3.87 -16.49 8.78
CA VAL A 136 4.11 -15.19 9.41
C VAL A 136 3.77 -14.09 8.42
N PHE A 137 3.17 -12.99 8.87
CA PHE A 137 2.83 -11.85 8.04
C PHE A 137 2.82 -10.56 8.86
N SER A 138 2.92 -9.43 8.17
CA SER A 138 2.84 -8.10 8.79
C SER A 138 1.40 -7.60 8.77
N SER A 139 0.95 -7.03 9.88
CA SER A 139 -0.38 -6.46 9.99
C SER A 139 -0.38 -5.17 10.81
N ALA A 140 -1.20 -4.22 10.39
CA ALA A 140 -1.47 -3.00 11.15
C ALA A 140 -2.70 -3.15 12.07
N ARG A 141 -3.22 -4.36 12.28
CA ARG A 141 -4.35 -4.60 13.19
C ARG A 141 -3.99 -4.28 14.63
N GLN A 142 -4.95 -3.75 15.36
CA GLN A 142 -4.76 -3.39 16.75
C GLN A 142 -4.69 -4.63 17.65
N VAL A 143 -3.68 -4.71 18.50
CA VAL A 143 -3.44 -5.87 19.39
C VAL A 143 -3.79 -5.53 20.85
N THR A 144 -3.73 -4.26 21.23
CA THR A 144 -3.87 -3.84 22.63
C THR A 144 -4.81 -2.65 22.80
N THR A 145 -5.38 -2.55 24.01
CA THR A 145 -6.25 -1.43 24.45
C THR A 145 -5.44 -0.22 24.98
N GLY A 146 -4.14 -0.14 24.70
CA GLY A 146 -3.25 0.92 25.17
C GLY A 146 -3.14 2.11 24.20
N ILE A 147 -2.16 3.01 24.47
CA ILE A 147 -1.87 4.14 23.59
C ILE A 147 -1.32 3.62 22.26
N GLU A 148 -2.12 3.74 21.23
CA GLU A 148 -1.79 3.31 19.88
C GLU A 148 -0.90 4.34 19.18
N ARG A 149 0.17 3.87 18.54
CA ARG A 149 0.99 4.68 17.66
C ARG A 149 0.49 4.51 16.23
N ARG A 150 0.23 5.64 15.58
CA ARG A 150 -0.25 5.68 14.20
C ARG A 150 0.80 6.27 13.27
N ALA A 151 0.93 5.67 12.09
CA ALA A 151 1.78 6.16 11.04
C ALA A 151 1.21 7.46 10.46
N ALA A 152 2.00 8.53 10.47
CA ALA A 152 1.51 9.86 10.07
C ALA A 152 1.05 9.92 8.60
N TRP A 153 1.53 9.02 7.74
CA TRP A 153 1.23 9.08 6.31
C TRP A 153 -0.16 8.50 5.97
N ASN A 154 -0.63 7.45 6.65
CA ASN A 154 -1.89 6.75 6.35
C ASN A 154 -2.84 6.63 7.54
N ASP A 155 -2.43 7.11 8.71
CA ASP A 155 -3.17 7.03 9.97
C ASP A 155 -3.56 5.60 10.40
N GLN A 156 -2.79 4.59 9.97
CA GLN A 156 -2.93 3.23 10.47
C GLN A 156 -2.02 2.98 11.68
N PRO A 157 -2.38 2.00 12.54
CA PRO A 157 -1.48 1.50 13.57
C PRO A 157 -0.12 1.09 13.01
N PHE A 158 0.89 1.03 13.87
CA PHE A 158 2.17 0.49 13.46
C PHE A 158 2.04 -1.01 13.18
N LEU A 159 2.89 -1.49 12.26
CA LEU A 159 2.91 -2.88 11.83
C LEU A 159 3.55 -3.76 12.89
N ASP A 160 2.89 -4.86 13.21
CA ASP A 160 3.42 -5.97 13.99
C ASP A 160 3.48 -7.24 13.14
N LEU A 161 4.29 -8.21 13.56
CA LEU A 161 4.30 -9.55 12.96
C LEU A 161 3.25 -10.45 13.63
N PHE A 162 2.48 -11.12 12.81
CA PHE A 162 1.44 -12.06 13.19
C PHE A 162 1.74 -13.45 12.64
N VAL A 163 1.20 -14.45 13.29
CA VAL A 163 1.20 -15.84 12.85
C VAL A 163 -0.23 -16.28 12.62
N ALA A 164 -0.48 -17.04 11.56
CA ALA A 164 -1.74 -17.71 11.30
C ALA A 164 -1.50 -19.16 10.88
N GLU A 165 -2.50 -20.01 11.12
CA GLU A 165 -2.50 -21.42 10.70
C GLU A 165 -3.03 -21.51 9.26
N VAL A 166 -2.41 -22.41 8.49
CA VAL A 166 -2.86 -22.70 7.11
C VAL A 166 -3.77 -23.90 7.15
N THR A 167 -5.02 -23.72 6.70
CA THR A 167 -5.99 -24.81 6.60
C THR A 167 -5.72 -25.68 5.37
N PRO A 168 -6.25 -26.93 5.30
CA PRO A 168 -6.06 -27.81 4.15
C PRO A 168 -6.53 -27.24 2.81
N ASN A 169 -7.50 -26.31 2.82
CA ASN A 169 -7.98 -25.62 1.62
C ASN A 169 -7.19 -24.33 1.31
N GLY A 170 -6.10 -24.06 2.04
CA GLY A 170 -5.21 -22.93 1.82
C GLY A 170 -5.69 -21.60 2.42
N ASP A 171 -6.77 -21.61 3.22
CA ASP A 171 -7.17 -20.41 3.96
C ASP A 171 -6.30 -20.20 5.20
N LEU A 172 -6.30 -19.00 5.73
CA LEU A 172 -5.61 -18.63 6.96
C LEU A 172 -6.61 -18.42 8.09
N VAL A 173 -6.30 -18.99 9.26
CA VAL A 173 -7.16 -18.90 10.45
C VAL A 173 -6.31 -18.65 11.71
N ASN A 174 -6.96 -18.32 12.82
CA ASN A 174 -6.33 -18.19 14.13
C ASN A 174 -5.16 -17.19 14.15
N ALA A 175 -5.32 -16.04 13.47
CA ALA A 175 -4.30 -15.02 13.46
C ALA A 175 -4.05 -14.45 14.86
N ARG A 176 -2.78 -14.49 15.31
CA ARG A 176 -2.35 -13.97 16.60
C ARG A 176 -1.00 -13.26 16.46
N PRO A 177 -0.67 -12.33 17.36
CA PRO A 177 0.64 -11.73 17.38
C PRO A 177 1.74 -12.79 17.50
N LEU A 178 2.86 -12.58 16.80
CA LEU A 178 4.03 -13.41 16.98
C LEU A 178 4.57 -13.19 18.40
N GLU A 179 4.70 -14.28 19.15
CA GLU A 179 5.13 -14.26 20.55
C GLU A 179 6.62 -13.90 20.71
N GLY A 180 6.98 -13.46 21.90
CA GLY A 180 8.35 -13.11 22.26
C GLY A 180 8.64 -11.61 22.13
N THR A 181 9.89 -11.26 21.82
CA THR A 181 10.40 -9.88 21.79
C THR A 181 10.48 -9.30 20.37
N VAL A 182 9.85 -9.96 19.41
CA VAL A 182 9.90 -9.55 18.00
C VAL A 182 9.10 -8.28 17.78
N ASN A 183 7.85 -8.25 18.26
CA ASN A 183 7.01 -7.07 18.18
C ASN A 183 7.41 -6.01 19.20
N THR A 184 7.53 -4.77 18.77
CA THR A 184 7.94 -3.64 19.61
C THR A 184 7.02 -2.44 19.38
N LYS A 185 7.37 -1.29 19.89
CA LYS A 185 6.67 -0.02 19.60
C LYS A 185 7.05 0.62 18.26
N MET A 186 7.72 -0.10 17.38
CA MET A 186 8.16 0.36 16.06
C MET A 186 7.36 -0.41 14.99
N HIS A 187 7.59 -0.10 13.71
CA HIS A 187 7.09 -0.95 12.63
C HIS A 187 7.97 -2.18 12.51
N GLU A 188 7.39 -3.35 12.58
CA GLU A 188 7.95 -4.62 12.16
C GLU A 188 7.39 -4.96 10.77
N GLY A 189 8.30 -5.12 9.80
CA GLY A 189 7.97 -5.29 8.38
C GLY A 189 8.02 -6.75 7.94
N PRO A 190 8.01 -7.01 6.63
CA PRO A 190 7.97 -8.36 6.12
C PRO A 190 9.08 -9.23 6.73
N ALA A 191 8.72 -10.48 6.97
CA ALA A 191 9.58 -11.49 7.54
C ALA A 191 9.75 -12.67 6.58
N THR A 192 10.84 -13.42 6.76
CA THR A 192 11.03 -14.75 6.17
C THR A 192 11.61 -15.68 7.22
N ALA A 193 11.32 -16.95 7.17
CA ALA A 193 11.80 -17.95 8.12
C ALA A 193 12.69 -18.99 7.44
N SER A 194 13.51 -19.69 8.27
CA SER A 194 14.15 -20.93 7.86
C SER A 194 13.09 -22.00 7.54
N ALA A 195 13.47 -23.01 6.78
CA ALA A 195 12.57 -24.11 6.41
C ALA A 195 11.98 -24.84 7.65
N THR A 196 12.75 -24.87 8.74
CA THR A 196 12.34 -25.47 10.02
C THR A 196 11.51 -24.52 10.90
N GLY A 197 11.49 -23.22 10.57
CA GLY A 197 10.78 -22.21 11.35
C GLY A 197 11.50 -21.74 12.63
N ASP A 198 12.72 -22.22 12.88
CA ASP A 198 13.50 -21.90 14.08
C ASP A 198 14.28 -20.58 13.99
N VAL A 199 14.45 -20.04 12.80
CA VAL A 199 15.09 -18.74 12.55
C VAL A 199 14.16 -17.85 11.76
N LEU A 200 14.02 -16.60 12.19
CA LEU A 200 13.27 -15.56 11.50
C LEU A 200 14.16 -14.39 11.16
N TRP A 201 14.10 -13.90 9.92
CA TRP A 201 14.67 -12.62 9.52
C TRP A 201 13.51 -11.68 9.16
N PHE A 202 13.58 -10.46 9.66
CA PHE A 202 12.54 -9.47 9.47
C PHE A 202 13.10 -8.05 9.42
N THR A 203 12.36 -7.12 8.86
CA THR A 203 12.72 -5.72 8.88
C THR A 203 12.04 -5.01 10.05
N ARG A 204 12.74 -4.03 10.62
CA ARG A 204 12.20 -3.13 11.64
C ARG A 204 12.85 -1.76 11.51
N ASN A 205 12.14 -0.71 11.89
CA ASN A 205 12.80 0.57 12.11
C ASN A 205 13.93 0.40 13.11
N SER A 206 15.10 0.98 12.82
CA SER A 206 16.28 0.83 13.65
C SER A 206 15.99 1.18 15.12
N TYR A 207 16.02 0.17 15.98
CA TYR A 207 15.59 0.24 17.37
C TYR A 207 16.51 -0.60 18.24
N GLN A 208 17.12 0.04 19.22
CA GLN A 208 18.10 -0.60 20.10
C GLN A 208 17.95 -0.08 21.52
N SER A 209 18.03 -0.96 22.51
CA SER A 209 17.96 -0.61 23.94
C SER A 209 16.77 0.30 24.29
N GLY A 210 15.59 0.00 23.75
CA GLY A 210 14.36 0.74 24.05
C GLY A 210 14.20 2.07 23.29
N ARG A 211 15.13 2.44 22.40
CA ARG A 211 15.14 3.73 21.68
C ARG A 211 15.27 3.56 20.18
N SER A 212 14.58 4.43 19.43
CA SER A 212 14.78 4.56 17.99
C SER A 212 16.18 5.12 17.71
N GLN A 213 16.91 4.45 16.83
CA GLN A 213 18.22 4.91 16.35
C GLN A 213 18.04 5.78 15.13
N LYS A 214 18.64 6.96 15.15
CA LYS A 214 18.63 7.90 14.03
C LYS A 214 20.01 8.02 13.44
N GLY A 215 20.09 8.15 12.11
CA GLY A 215 21.33 8.54 11.44
C GLY A 215 21.72 9.99 11.77
N ALA A 216 22.90 10.41 11.33
CA ALA A 216 23.39 11.79 11.49
C ALA A 216 22.44 12.85 10.89
N ASP A 217 21.63 12.45 9.91
CA ASP A 217 20.58 13.26 9.26
C ASP A 217 19.25 13.29 10.04
N GLY A 218 19.19 12.68 11.22
CA GLY A 218 17.98 12.59 12.04
C GLY A 218 16.94 11.59 11.55
N ILE A 219 17.22 10.81 10.50
CA ILE A 219 16.29 9.85 9.90
C ILE A 219 16.46 8.48 10.54
N THR A 220 15.33 7.86 10.96
CA THR A 220 15.29 6.45 11.37
C THR A 220 15.19 5.58 10.13
N ARG A 221 16.15 4.67 9.95
CA ARG A 221 16.18 3.73 8.81
C ARG A 221 15.64 2.37 9.21
N LEU A 222 15.27 1.59 8.20
CA LEU A 222 14.99 0.17 8.38
C LEU A 222 16.31 -0.59 8.53
N ALA A 223 16.27 -1.64 9.34
CA ALA A 223 17.35 -2.61 9.52
C ALA A 223 16.78 -4.03 9.47
N ILE A 224 17.60 -4.99 9.08
CA ILE A 224 17.26 -6.42 9.11
C ILE A 224 17.66 -6.96 10.48
N TYR A 225 16.75 -7.68 11.10
CA TYR A 225 16.93 -8.36 12.39
C TYR A 225 16.81 -9.86 12.19
N LYS A 226 17.51 -10.59 13.05
CA LYS A 226 17.40 -12.05 13.18
C LYS A 226 16.83 -12.39 14.56
N ALA A 227 15.84 -13.25 14.59
CA ALA A 227 15.36 -13.90 15.81
C ALA A 227 15.53 -15.42 15.72
N ASN A 228 15.84 -16.06 16.82
CA ASN A 228 15.86 -17.51 16.92
C ASN A 228 14.69 -17.93 17.79
N ALA A 229 13.99 -19.01 17.42
CA ALA A 229 13.03 -19.64 18.30
C ALA A 229 13.77 -20.13 19.56
N GLN A 230 13.22 -19.81 20.72
CA GLN A 230 13.70 -20.41 21.97
C GLN A 230 12.88 -21.67 22.19
N GLY A 231 13.55 -22.81 22.28
CA GLY A 231 12.88 -24.07 22.63
C GLY A 231 12.24 -23.93 24.02
N ASN A 232 11.04 -24.52 24.19
CA ASN A 232 10.42 -24.74 25.49
C ASN A 232 11.26 -25.72 26.31
#